data_7a43e33bfe40bc088bd05bb52de16434
#
_entry.id   7a43e33bfe40bc088bd05bb52de16434
#
_cell.length_a   1.000
_cell.length_b   1.000
_cell.length_c   1.000
_cell.angle_alpha   90.00
_cell.angle_beta   90.00
_cell.angle_gamma   90.00
#
_symmetry.space_group_name_H-M   'P 1'
#
loop_
_entity.id
_entity.type
_entity.pdbx_description
1 polymer ?
#
loop_
_entity_poly.entity_id
_entity_poly.type
_entity_poly.pdbx_seq_one_letter_code
_entity_poly.pdbx_strand_id
1 'polypeptide(L)'
;GPRAKFVGFDQGPASDELPTERFPLILNTGRILYHWHGGTITKRAEGLMARASELLISISPEDGEKYQVTDGEWITVKSKRGMIEGRVSYSDKMRSGEIFVPFVKLQEHAANFLTNAALDPNSRIPEYKVCAVRLEKN
;
A
#
# COMPACT_ATOMS: atom_id res chain seq x y z
N GLY A 1 -26.08 32.15 0.06
CA GLY A 1 -24.64 31.96 0.07
C GLY A 1 -24.08 31.87 -1.33
N PRO A 2 -22.77 31.99 -1.58
CA PRO A 2 -22.19 31.88 -2.89
C PRO A 2 -22.40 30.47 -3.45
N ARG A 3 -22.71 30.38 -4.73
CA ARG A 3 -22.87 29.11 -5.44
C ARG A 3 -21.51 28.47 -5.62
N ALA A 4 -21.44 27.12 -5.55
CA ALA A 4 -20.23 26.37 -5.88
C ALA A 4 -19.84 26.65 -7.34
N LYS A 5 -18.54 26.85 -7.58
CA LYS A 5 -18.00 27.06 -8.93
C LYS A 5 -17.38 25.75 -9.40
N PHE A 6 -17.85 25.24 -10.54
CA PHE A 6 -17.23 24.13 -11.23
C PHE A 6 -16.08 24.65 -12.10
N VAL A 7 -14.92 24.02 -11.97
CA VAL A 7 -13.76 24.31 -12.80
C VAL A 7 -13.42 23.05 -13.57
N GLY A 8 -13.50 23.11 -14.88
CA GLY A 8 -13.05 22.02 -15.76
C GLY A 8 -11.52 22.03 -15.84
N PHE A 9 -10.93 20.83 -15.86
CA PHE A 9 -9.51 20.63 -16.10
C PHE A 9 -9.30 19.30 -16.82
N ASP A 10 -8.25 19.21 -17.61
CA ASP A 10 -7.88 17.98 -18.29
C ASP A 10 -7.24 17.00 -17.29
N GLN A 11 -7.46 15.70 -17.55
CA GLN A 11 -6.79 14.67 -16.77
C GLN A 11 -5.27 14.76 -16.97
N GLY A 12 -4.54 14.79 -15.88
CA GLY A 12 -3.09 14.75 -15.90
C GLY A 12 -2.54 13.40 -16.42
N PRO A 13 -1.21 13.29 -16.56
CA PRO A 13 -0.56 12.05 -16.96
C PRO A 13 -0.82 10.93 -15.95
N ALA A 14 -0.55 9.69 -16.37
CA ALA A 14 -0.53 8.55 -15.46
C ALA A 14 0.52 8.74 -14.35
N SER A 15 0.43 7.92 -13.29
CA SER A 15 1.43 7.93 -12.22
C SER A 15 2.85 7.71 -12.76
N ASP A 16 3.83 8.24 -12.06
CA ASP A 16 5.24 8.23 -12.45
C ASP A 16 5.80 6.81 -12.57
N GLU A 17 5.27 5.88 -11.77
CA GLU A 17 5.68 4.48 -11.79
C GLU A 17 4.49 3.55 -12.07
N LEU A 18 4.52 2.88 -13.22
CA LEU A 18 3.53 1.88 -13.64
C LEU A 18 4.10 0.46 -13.51
N PRO A 19 3.23 -0.57 -13.44
CA PRO A 19 3.64 -1.97 -13.45
C PRO A 19 4.50 -2.32 -14.65
N THR A 20 5.42 -3.25 -14.45
CA THR A 20 6.33 -3.82 -15.46
C THR A 20 6.37 -5.33 -15.29
N GLU A 21 6.97 -6.06 -16.23
CA GLU A 21 7.16 -7.51 -16.07
C GLU A 21 7.90 -7.88 -14.77
N ARG A 22 8.86 -7.05 -14.36
CA ARG A 22 9.65 -7.28 -13.14
C ARG A 22 8.90 -6.93 -11.85
N PHE A 23 7.99 -5.96 -11.91
CA PHE A 23 7.18 -5.48 -10.79
C PHE A 23 5.73 -5.36 -11.27
N PRO A 24 5.00 -6.48 -11.33
CA PRO A 24 3.73 -6.55 -12.04
C PRO A 24 2.51 -6.04 -11.27
N LEU A 25 2.66 -5.72 -9.99
CA LEU A 25 1.57 -5.31 -9.11
C LEU A 25 1.66 -3.82 -8.79
N ILE A 26 0.50 -3.20 -8.65
CA ILE A 26 0.37 -1.84 -8.11
C ILE A 26 0.24 -1.94 -6.59
N LEU A 27 1.16 -1.29 -5.87
CA LEU A 27 1.02 -1.05 -4.44
C LEU A 27 0.14 0.17 -4.21
N ASN A 28 -0.94 -0.02 -3.48
CA ASN A 28 -1.76 1.04 -2.92
C ASN A 28 -1.51 1.14 -1.41
N THR A 29 -1.36 2.34 -0.87
CA THR A 29 -1.14 2.55 0.56
C THR A 29 -2.28 3.32 1.19
N GLY A 30 -2.53 3.07 2.47
CA GLY A 30 -3.62 3.74 3.15
C GLY A 30 -3.63 3.56 4.66
N ARG A 31 -4.75 3.94 5.27
CA ARG A 31 -4.99 3.83 6.71
C ARG A 31 -5.69 2.51 7.03
N ILE A 32 -5.54 2.10 8.28
CA ILE A 32 -6.33 1.02 8.89
C ILE A 32 -7.11 1.54 10.09
N LEU A 33 -8.16 0.82 10.46
CA LEU A 33 -9.14 1.28 11.47
C LEU A 33 -8.49 1.56 12.84
N TYR A 34 -7.61 0.68 13.28
CA TYR A 34 -7.12 0.69 14.67
C TYR A 34 -5.90 1.58 14.89
N HIS A 35 -5.28 2.10 13.83
CA HIS A 35 -4.12 2.98 13.95
C HIS A 35 -4.31 4.32 13.25
N TRP A 36 -4.05 5.39 13.98
CA TRP A 36 -4.07 6.74 13.44
C TRP A 36 -2.80 7.02 12.64
N HIS A 37 -2.93 7.27 11.34
CA HIS A 37 -1.83 7.51 10.40
C HIS A 37 -0.71 6.44 10.50
N GLY A 38 0.53 6.86 10.76
CA GLY A 38 1.69 5.98 10.96
C GLY A 38 1.74 5.25 12.31
N GLY A 39 0.71 5.43 13.15
CA GLY A 39 0.58 4.70 14.42
C GLY A 39 1.43 5.25 15.56
N THR A 40 2.10 6.38 15.40
CA THR A 40 3.03 6.92 16.42
C THR A 40 2.42 7.04 17.82
N ILE A 41 1.14 7.42 17.90
CA ILE A 41 0.41 7.52 19.17
C ILE A 41 -0.32 6.22 19.47
N THR A 42 -1.10 5.70 18.52
CA THR A 42 -2.00 4.57 18.74
C THR A 42 -1.28 3.25 19.02
N LYS A 43 -0.05 3.08 18.58
CA LYS A 43 0.78 1.92 18.94
C LYS A 43 1.16 1.86 20.42
N ARG A 44 1.01 2.95 21.18
CA ARG A 44 1.21 2.99 22.63
C ARG A 44 -0.01 2.51 23.42
N ALA A 45 -1.15 2.36 22.76
CA ALA A 45 -2.39 1.85 23.33
C ALA A 45 -2.45 0.33 23.14
N GLU A 46 -2.28 -0.44 24.23
CA GLU A 46 -2.23 -1.89 24.22
C GLU A 46 -3.48 -2.51 23.56
N GLY A 47 -4.66 -1.99 23.85
CA GLY A 47 -5.91 -2.46 23.26
C GLY A 47 -5.99 -2.29 21.75
N LEU A 48 -5.38 -1.25 21.18
CA LEU A 48 -5.29 -1.03 19.74
C LEU A 48 -4.23 -1.92 19.11
N MET A 49 -3.09 -2.08 19.76
CA MET A 49 -2.05 -3.02 19.32
C MET A 49 -2.54 -4.46 19.33
N ALA A 50 -3.33 -4.89 20.32
CA ALA A 50 -3.92 -6.22 20.34
C ALA A 50 -4.86 -6.49 19.16
N ARG A 51 -5.43 -5.44 18.54
CA ARG A 51 -6.33 -5.54 17.38
C ARG A 51 -5.60 -5.50 16.03
N ALA A 52 -4.44 -4.88 15.96
CA ALA A 52 -3.67 -4.72 14.73
C ALA A 52 -2.18 -4.64 15.04
N SER A 53 -1.59 -5.76 15.41
CA SER A 53 -0.17 -5.89 15.79
C SER A 53 0.73 -6.27 14.60
N GLU A 54 0.15 -6.82 13.53
CA GLU A 54 0.88 -7.35 12.38
C GLU A 54 0.62 -6.52 11.12
N LEU A 55 1.61 -6.47 10.24
CA LEU A 55 1.47 -5.86 8.93
C LEU A 55 0.74 -6.84 8.00
N LEU A 56 -0.52 -6.52 7.68
CA LEU A 56 -1.31 -7.28 6.72
C LEU A 56 -1.15 -6.68 5.32
N ILE A 57 -0.85 -7.56 4.37
CA ILE A 57 -0.76 -7.25 2.95
C ILE A 57 -2.02 -7.78 2.30
N SER A 58 -2.94 -6.89 1.94
CA SER A 58 -4.20 -7.31 1.32
C SER A 58 -4.00 -7.51 -0.18
N ILE A 59 -4.46 -8.66 -0.66
CA ILE A 59 -4.43 -9.04 -2.09
C ILE A 59 -5.78 -9.66 -2.48
N SER A 60 -6.08 -9.72 -3.77
CA SER A 60 -7.23 -10.49 -4.26
C SER A 60 -6.97 -11.99 -4.15
N PRO A 61 -8.00 -12.84 -3.95
CA PRO A 61 -7.83 -14.30 -4.03
C PRO A 61 -7.25 -14.75 -5.38
N GLU A 62 -7.64 -14.10 -6.47
CA GLU A 62 -7.13 -14.36 -7.82
C GLU A 62 -5.60 -14.16 -7.91
N ASP A 63 -5.09 -13.07 -7.33
CA ASP A 63 -3.64 -12.85 -7.27
C ASP A 63 -2.96 -13.85 -6.33
N GLY A 64 -3.65 -14.26 -5.25
CA GLY A 64 -3.17 -15.33 -4.39
C GLY A 64 -2.90 -16.61 -5.16
N GLU A 65 -3.83 -17.05 -5.99
CA GLU A 65 -3.68 -18.22 -6.86
C GLU A 65 -2.57 -18.00 -7.88
N LYS A 66 -2.58 -16.86 -8.58
CA LYS A 66 -1.62 -16.52 -9.62
C LYS A 66 -0.17 -16.52 -9.12
N TYR A 67 0.07 -15.95 -7.95
CA TYR A 67 1.41 -15.86 -7.34
C TYR A 67 1.71 -17.01 -6.38
N GLN A 68 0.79 -17.96 -6.25
CA GLN A 68 0.91 -19.14 -5.39
C GLN A 68 1.16 -18.79 -3.92
N VAL A 69 0.59 -17.71 -3.42
CA VAL A 69 0.64 -17.32 -2.02
C VAL A 69 -0.73 -17.59 -1.38
N THR A 70 -0.74 -18.01 -0.13
CA THR A 70 -1.96 -18.38 0.60
C THR A 70 -2.33 -17.33 1.65
N ASP A 71 -3.62 -17.28 2.01
CA ASP A 71 -4.08 -16.42 3.09
C ASP A 71 -3.36 -16.75 4.40
N GLY A 72 -2.87 -15.77 5.10
CA GLY A 72 -2.08 -15.93 6.33
C GLY A 72 -0.59 -16.26 6.13
N GLU A 73 -0.13 -16.51 4.91
CA GLU A 73 1.28 -16.77 4.63
C GLU A 73 2.15 -15.51 4.82
N TRP A 74 3.38 -15.67 5.31
CA TRP A 74 4.37 -14.60 5.35
C TRP A 74 5.05 -14.47 3.99
N ILE A 75 5.06 -13.25 3.46
CA ILE A 75 5.67 -12.94 2.17
C ILE A 75 6.51 -11.68 2.24
N THR A 76 7.41 -11.56 1.29
CA THR A 76 8.15 -10.32 1.01
C THR A 76 7.49 -9.56 -0.14
N VAL A 77 7.22 -8.27 0.07
CA VAL A 77 6.85 -7.31 -0.99
C VAL A 77 8.07 -6.49 -1.33
N LYS A 78 8.42 -6.42 -2.60
CA LYS A 78 9.63 -5.75 -3.09
C LYS A 78 9.33 -4.73 -4.17
N SER A 79 9.94 -3.56 -4.07
CA SER A 79 9.96 -2.54 -5.11
C SER A 79 11.38 -2.34 -5.63
N LYS A 80 11.60 -1.36 -6.51
CA LYS A 80 12.95 -0.94 -6.95
C LYS A 80 13.81 -0.37 -5.81
N ARG A 81 13.19 0.06 -4.70
CA ARG A 81 13.83 0.84 -3.62
C ARG A 81 14.11 0.02 -2.37
N GLY A 82 13.25 -0.93 -2.08
CA GLY A 82 13.39 -1.73 -0.88
C GLY A 82 12.38 -2.86 -0.82
N MET A 83 12.27 -3.44 0.36
CA MET A 83 11.38 -4.55 0.65
C MET A 83 10.78 -4.42 2.05
N ILE A 84 9.65 -5.03 2.22
CA ILE A 84 8.98 -5.24 3.50
C ILE A 84 8.48 -6.68 3.58
N GLU A 85 8.31 -7.15 4.79
CA GLU A 85 7.64 -8.44 5.04
C GLU A 85 6.31 -8.21 5.73
N GLY A 86 5.37 -9.08 5.48
CA GLY A 86 4.05 -9.05 6.11
C GLY A 86 3.25 -10.31 5.82
N ARG A 87 2.11 -10.42 6.51
CA ARG A 87 1.20 -11.54 6.36
C ARG A 87 0.16 -11.24 5.27
N VAL A 88 -0.02 -12.17 4.35
CA VAL A 88 -1.08 -12.09 3.33
C VAL A 88 -2.45 -12.06 3.99
N SER A 89 -3.33 -11.22 3.49
CA SER A 89 -4.75 -11.19 3.84
C SER A 89 -5.59 -11.11 2.57
N TYR A 90 -6.34 -12.15 2.27
CA TYR A 90 -7.23 -12.16 1.12
C TYR A 90 -8.40 -11.20 1.33
N SER A 91 -8.75 -10.48 0.29
CA SER A 91 -9.85 -9.53 0.31
C SER A 91 -10.56 -9.45 -1.04
N ASP A 92 -11.84 -9.75 -1.06
CA ASP A 92 -12.71 -9.61 -2.24
C ASP A 92 -12.90 -8.14 -2.67
N LYS A 93 -12.42 -7.18 -1.86
CA LYS A 93 -12.44 -5.76 -2.19
C LYS A 93 -11.22 -5.34 -3.01
N MET A 94 -10.19 -6.20 -3.07
CA MET A 94 -8.99 -5.94 -3.87
C MET A 94 -9.23 -6.36 -5.32
N ARG A 95 -8.77 -5.54 -6.25
CA ARG A 95 -8.74 -5.90 -7.67
C ARG A 95 -7.50 -6.71 -7.97
N SER A 96 -7.61 -7.63 -8.92
CA SER A 96 -6.44 -8.34 -9.43
C SER A 96 -5.43 -7.36 -10.04
N GLY A 97 -4.15 -7.57 -9.72
CA GLY A 97 -3.06 -6.67 -10.07
C GLY A 97 -2.77 -5.56 -9.06
N GLU A 98 -3.56 -5.48 -7.98
CA GLU A 98 -3.38 -4.47 -6.93
C GLU A 98 -3.13 -5.13 -5.56
N ILE A 99 -2.22 -4.56 -4.78
CA ILE A 99 -2.05 -4.91 -3.37
C ILE A 99 -2.22 -3.68 -2.49
N PHE A 100 -2.68 -3.88 -1.27
CA PHE A 100 -2.78 -2.81 -0.28
C PHE A 100 -1.85 -3.10 0.90
N VAL A 101 -1.08 -2.09 1.28
CA VAL A 101 -0.23 -2.10 2.48
C VAL A 101 -0.55 -0.86 3.32
N PRO A 102 -0.90 -1.01 4.59
CA PRO A 102 -1.08 0.13 5.47
C PRO A 102 0.24 0.86 5.70
N PHE A 103 0.20 2.20 5.76
CA PHE A 103 1.41 2.98 6.00
C PHE A 103 1.79 3.13 7.48
N VAL A 104 1.08 2.44 8.36
CA VAL A 104 1.54 2.29 9.74
C VAL A 104 2.82 1.45 9.79
N LYS A 105 3.84 1.94 10.50
CA LYS A 105 5.04 1.14 10.75
C LYS A 105 4.72 0.12 11.85
N LEU A 106 4.66 -1.14 11.49
CA LEU A 106 4.53 -2.25 12.42
C LEU A 106 5.80 -3.09 12.37
N GLN A 107 6.30 -3.50 13.53
CA GLN A 107 7.64 -4.08 13.62
C GLN A 107 8.66 -3.15 12.94
N GLU A 108 9.55 -3.67 12.12
CA GLU A 108 10.53 -2.86 11.37
C GLU A 108 10.07 -2.54 9.93
N HIS A 109 8.82 -2.91 9.57
CA HIS A 109 8.30 -2.77 8.22
C HIS A 109 7.40 -1.54 8.07
N ALA A 110 7.63 -0.76 7.03
CA ALA A 110 6.84 0.41 6.69
C ALA A 110 6.67 0.51 5.16
N ALA A 111 5.46 0.82 4.70
CA ALA A 111 5.18 1.00 3.28
C ALA A 111 6.12 2.01 2.59
N ASN A 112 6.64 2.98 3.34
CA ASN A 112 7.56 3.99 2.82
C ASN A 112 8.89 3.41 2.29
N PHE A 113 9.28 2.20 2.67
CA PHE A 113 10.44 1.53 2.04
C PHE A 113 10.19 1.12 0.59
N LEU A 114 8.93 1.07 0.18
CA LEU A 114 8.52 0.67 -1.16
C LEU A 114 8.18 1.84 -2.08
N THR A 115 7.67 2.95 -1.51
CA THR A 115 7.08 4.05 -2.27
C THR A 115 8.11 4.81 -3.12
N ASN A 116 7.66 5.37 -4.26
CA ASN A 116 8.48 6.16 -5.15
C ASN A 116 8.75 7.57 -4.58
N ALA A 117 9.71 8.28 -5.16
CA ALA A 117 10.10 9.62 -4.76
C ALA A 117 9.49 10.72 -5.67
N ALA A 118 8.52 10.37 -6.51
CA ALA A 118 7.85 11.33 -7.39
C ALA A 118 7.10 12.37 -6.55
N LEU A 119 7.26 13.62 -6.92
CA LEU A 119 6.66 14.77 -6.25
C LEU A 119 5.83 15.57 -7.23
N ASP A 120 4.65 15.98 -6.81
CA ASP A 120 3.89 17.00 -7.55
C ASP A 120 4.76 18.24 -7.77
N PRO A 121 4.87 18.76 -9.01
CA PRO A 121 5.78 19.84 -9.33
C PRO A 121 5.50 21.15 -8.59
N ASN A 122 4.26 21.40 -8.23
CA ASN A 122 3.84 22.65 -7.60
C ASN A 122 3.73 22.52 -6.08
N SER A 123 2.97 21.52 -5.61
CA SER A 123 2.69 21.32 -4.19
C SER A 123 3.74 20.49 -3.45
N ARG A 124 4.60 19.80 -4.19
CA ARG A 124 5.64 18.89 -3.66
C ARG A 124 5.06 17.74 -2.85
N ILE A 125 3.78 17.40 -3.08
CA ILE A 125 3.13 16.25 -2.46
C ILE A 125 3.68 14.96 -3.10
N PRO A 126 4.14 13.97 -2.30
CA PRO A 126 4.66 12.73 -2.84
C PRO A 126 3.56 11.79 -3.36
N GLU A 127 3.85 11.10 -4.45
CA GLU A 127 2.99 10.08 -5.05
C GLU A 127 3.13 8.75 -4.29
N TYR A 128 2.73 8.71 -3.03
CA TYR A 128 2.90 7.54 -2.18
C TYR A 128 1.75 6.50 -2.29
N LYS A 129 0.77 6.75 -3.16
CA LYS A 129 -0.38 5.87 -3.36
C LYS A 129 -0.21 4.85 -4.48
N VAL A 130 0.75 5.04 -5.34
CA VAL A 130 1.01 4.17 -6.50
C VAL A 130 2.50 3.94 -6.64
N CYS A 131 2.92 2.69 -6.60
CA CYS A 131 4.24 2.26 -7.06
C CYS A 131 4.20 0.79 -7.49
N ALA A 132 5.16 0.39 -8.32
CA ALA A 132 5.23 -0.97 -8.84
C ALA A 132 6.00 -1.90 -7.88
N VAL A 133 5.41 -3.05 -7.61
CA VAL A 133 5.96 -4.05 -6.68
C VAL A 133 5.79 -5.47 -7.21
N ARG A 134 6.48 -6.41 -6.56
CA ARG A 134 6.29 -7.83 -6.74
C ARG A 134 6.21 -8.55 -5.39
N LEU A 135 5.64 -9.74 -5.40
CA LEU A 135 5.62 -10.66 -4.26
C LEU A 135 6.78 -11.65 -4.41
N GLU A 136 7.41 -11.98 -3.30
CA GLU A 136 8.40 -13.06 -3.19
C GLU A 136 8.02 -13.94 -1.99
N LYS A 137 8.02 -15.24 -2.19
CA LYS A 137 7.88 -16.21 -1.08
C LYS A 137 9.16 -16.24 -0.25
N ASN A 138 9.01 -16.40 1.05
CA ASN A 138 10.11 -16.55 1.98
C ASN A 138 10.60 -18.00 2.00
#